data_6284639750f7806555db60efbaa90610
#
_entry.id   6284639750f7806555db60efbaa90610
#
_cell.length_a   1.000
_cell.length_b   1.000
_cell.length_c   1.000
_cell.angle_alpha   90.00
_cell.angle_beta   90.00
_cell.angle_gamma   90.00
#
_symmetry.space_group_name_H-M   'P 1'
#
loop_
_entity.id
_entity.type
_entity.pdbx_description
1 polymer ?
#
loop_
_entity_poly.entity_id
_entity_poly.type
_entity_poly.pdbx_seq_one_letter_code
_entity_poly.pdbx_strand_id
1 'polypeptide(L)'
;MISLQEAAAIVDASLRHAREQGLAPMTVAVLDARGCTVCLKVEDGSSLLRPEIASGKAWSALGMGFGTRNLAFRAASLPSFFGALAALADGRVLPVPGGVLIRSRHGQIR
;
A
#
# COMPACT_ATOMS: atom_id res chain seq x y z
N MET A 1 -14.65 -0.29 -9.67
CA MET A 1 -13.62 -0.74 -8.70
C MET A 1 -12.79 -1.88 -9.30
N ILE A 2 -11.60 -2.08 -8.78
CA ILE A 2 -10.73 -3.16 -9.25
C ILE A 2 -11.37 -4.52 -8.99
N SER A 3 -11.25 -5.44 -9.95
CA SER A 3 -11.75 -6.80 -9.80
C SER A 3 -10.71 -7.68 -9.10
N LEU A 4 -11.14 -8.84 -8.59
CA LEU A 4 -10.21 -9.83 -8.03
C LEU A 4 -9.20 -10.30 -9.08
N GLN A 5 -9.64 -10.51 -10.31
CA GLN A 5 -8.74 -10.96 -11.38
C GLN A 5 -7.65 -9.92 -11.66
N GLU A 6 -8.02 -8.64 -11.73
CA GLU A 6 -7.06 -7.54 -11.92
C GLU A 6 -6.12 -7.43 -10.73
N ALA A 7 -6.65 -7.49 -9.51
CA ALA A 7 -5.85 -7.41 -8.29
C ALA A 7 -4.84 -8.56 -8.20
N ALA A 8 -5.27 -9.77 -8.51
CA ALA A 8 -4.41 -10.95 -8.51
C ALA A 8 -3.29 -10.82 -9.54
N ALA A 9 -3.60 -10.29 -10.73
CA ALA A 9 -2.60 -10.06 -11.78
C ALA A 9 -1.54 -9.05 -11.31
N ILE A 10 -1.94 -7.98 -10.62
CA ILE A 10 -1.02 -6.99 -10.08
C ILE A 10 -0.10 -7.62 -9.02
N VAL A 11 -0.68 -8.38 -8.10
CA VAL A 11 0.09 -9.06 -7.04
C VAL A 11 1.12 -10.01 -7.66
N ASP A 12 0.69 -10.84 -8.60
CA ASP A 12 1.57 -11.84 -9.23
C ASP A 12 2.69 -11.17 -10.04
N ALA A 13 2.39 -10.10 -10.77
CA ALA A 13 3.40 -9.34 -11.52
C ALA A 13 4.41 -8.67 -10.58
N SER A 14 3.94 -8.14 -9.45
CA SER A 14 4.80 -7.51 -8.44
C SER A 14 5.76 -8.52 -7.83
N LEU A 15 5.29 -9.70 -7.47
CA LEU A 15 6.11 -10.76 -6.90
C LEU A 15 7.13 -11.28 -7.92
N ARG A 16 6.73 -11.43 -9.18
CA ARG A 16 7.62 -11.86 -10.25
C ARG A 16 8.75 -10.84 -10.45
N HIS A 17 8.40 -9.55 -10.48
CA HIS A 17 9.38 -8.47 -10.61
C HIS A 17 10.38 -8.49 -9.45
N ALA A 18 9.88 -8.66 -8.22
CA ALA A 18 10.74 -8.73 -7.03
C ALA A 18 11.74 -9.89 -7.13
N ARG A 19 11.31 -11.06 -7.65
CA ARG A 19 12.21 -12.21 -7.82
C ARG A 19 13.23 -11.95 -8.92
N GLU A 20 12.82 -11.32 -10.02
CA GLU A 20 13.72 -10.96 -11.12
C GLU A 20 14.80 -9.96 -10.67
N GLN A 21 14.47 -9.05 -9.76
CA GLN A 21 15.38 -8.03 -9.26
C GLN A 21 16.20 -8.49 -8.04
N GLY A 22 16.00 -9.71 -7.58
CA GLY A 22 16.72 -10.25 -6.42
C GLY A 22 16.42 -9.54 -5.11
N LEU A 23 15.22 -8.98 -4.97
CA LEU A 23 14.81 -8.29 -3.75
C LEU A 23 14.56 -9.29 -2.62
N ALA A 24 14.55 -8.81 -1.37
CA ALA A 24 14.16 -9.61 -0.21
C ALA A 24 12.73 -10.15 -0.39
N PRO A 25 12.34 -11.21 0.33
CA PRO A 25 10.98 -11.72 0.28
C PRO A 25 9.96 -10.62 0.53
N MET A 26 8.89 -10.60 -0.27
CA MET A 26 7.91 -9.51 -0.29
C MET A 26 6.53 -9.98 0.15
N THR A 27 5.75 -9.04 0.66
CA THR A 27 4.30 -9.17 0.82
C THR A 27 3.65 -8.06 -0.02
N VAL A 28 2.68 -8.44 -0.83
CA VAL A 28 1.99 -7.50 -1.73
C VAL A 28 0.49 -7.55 -1.44
N ALA A 29 -0.10 -6.39 -1.18
CA ALA A 29 -1.53 -6.26 -0.93
C ALA A 29 -2.14 -5.30 -1.96
N VAL A 30 -3.31 -5.67 -2.47
CA VAL A 30 -4.12 -4.79 -3.32
C VAL A 30 -5.46 -4.58 -2.62
N LEU A 31 -5.78 -3.31 -2.38
CA LEU A 31 -7.04 -2.87 -1.81
C LEU A 31 -7.87 -2.19 -2.90
N ASP A 32 -9.21 -2.26 -2.77
CA ASP A 32 -10.08 -1.50 -3.65
C ASP A 32 -10.26 -0.05 -3.14
N ALA A 33 -11.02 0.75 -3.89
CA ALA A 33 -11.23 2.15 -3.55
C ALA A 33 -11.93 2.39 -2.20
N ARG A 34 -12.55 1.35 -1.63
CA ARG A 34 -13.17 1.42 -0.29
C ARG A 34 -12.14 1.18 0.82
N GLY A 35 -10.91 0.79 0.47
CA GLY A 35 -9.90 0.38 1.42
C GLY A 35 -10.01 -1.07 1.86
N CYS A 36 -10.81 -1.87 1.16
CA CYS A 36 -10.97 -3.30 1.47
C CYS A 36 -9.93 -4.13 0.71
N THR A 37 -9.32 -5.09 1.39
CA THR A 37 -8.37 -6.01 0.77
C THR A 37 -9.07 -6.89 -0.27
N VAL A 38 -8.55 -6.91 -1.49
CA VAL A 38 -9.04 -7.76 -2.56
C VAL A 38 -8.11 -8.95 -2.76
N CYS A 39 -6.81 -8.73 -2.71
CA CYS A 39 -5.81 -9.79 -2.87
C CYS A 39 -4.58 -9.46 -2.05
N LEU A 40 -4.05 -10.45 -1.35
CA LEU A 40 -2.82 -10.31 -0.57
C LEU A 40 -2.06 -11.62 -0.66
N LYS A 41 -0.77 -11.54 -1.01
CA LYS A 41 0.11 -12.72 -1.00
C LYS A 41 1.37 -12.42 -0.21
N VAL A 42 1.74 -13.37 0.61
CA VAL A 42 2.95 -13.33 1.45
C VAL A 42 3.94 -14.33 0.86
N GLU A 43 5.07 -13.84 0.36
CA GLU A 43 6.13 -14.73 -0.12
C GLU A 43 6.76 -15.49 1.04
N ASP A 44 7.20 -16.71 0.76
CA ASP A 44 7.97 -17.49 1.72
C ASP A 44 9.15 -16.66 2.23
N GLY A 45 9.32 -16.60 3.54
CA GLY A 45 10.38 -15.83 4.16
C GLY A 45 10.05 -14.36 4.44
N SER A 46 8.90 -13.87 4.02
CA SER A 46 8.44 -12.53 4.39
C SER A 46 8.07 -12.50 5.87
N SER A 47 8.41 -11.42 6.58
CA SER A 47 8.27 -11.36 8.03
C SER A 47 6.82 -11.18 8.48
N LEU A 48 6.58 -11.53 9.76
CA LEU A 48 5.26 -11.63 10.38
C LEU A 48 4.39 -10.37 10.22
N LEU A 49 4.96 -9.18 10.34
CA LEU A 49 4.19 -7.93 10.30
C LEU A 49 3.99 -7.39 8.89
N ARG A 50 4.55 -8.02 7.86
CA ARG A 50 4.47 -7.50 6.49
C ARG A 50 3.05 -7.39 5.94
N PRO A 51 2.10 -8.32 6.22
CA PRO A 51 0.72 -8.13 5.76
C PRO A 51 0.10 -6.84 6.28
N GLU A 52 0.26 -6.54 7.56
CA GLU A 52 -0.28 -5.33 8.18
C GLU A 52 0.41 -4.09 7.64
N ILE A 53 1.72 -4.15 7.44
CA ILE A 53 2.50 -3.03 6.88
C ILE A 53 2.07 -2.77 5.43
N ALA A 54 1.97 -3.79 4.59
CA ALA A 54 1.56 -3.65 3.19
C ALA A 54 0.15 -3.08 3.09
N SER A 55 -0.80 -3.61 3.86
CA SER A 55 -2.18 -3.13 3.90
C SER A 55 -2.25 -1.71 4.43
N GLY A 56 -1.47 -1.39 5.47
CA GLY A 56 -1.43 -0.05 6.06
C GLY A 56 -0.90 0.99 5.08
N LYS A 57 0.13 0.68 4.32
CA LYS A 57 0.65 1.58 3.29
C LYS A 57 -0.39 1.83 2.20
N ALA A 58 -1.03 0.78 1.69
CA ALA A 58 -2.06 0.91 0.66
C ALA A 58 -3.25 1.71 1.18
N TRP A 59 -3.69 1.43 2.39
CA TRP A 59 -4.80 2.13 3.04
C TRP A 59 -4.48 3.62 3.24
N SER A 60 -3.24 3.93 3.63
CA SER A 60 -2.79 5.32 3.81
C SER A 60 -2.80 6.09 2.50
N ALA A 61 -2.34 5.46 1.41
CA ALA A 61 -2.37 6.09 0.09
C ALA A 61 -3.81 6.42 -0.33
N LEU A 62 -4.74 5.51 -0.11
CA LEU A 62 -6.16 5.74 -0.40
C LEU A 62 -6.74 6.87 0.45
N GLY A 63 -6.48 6.82 1.76
CA GLY A 63 -7.03 7.78 2.70
C GLY A 63 -6.53 9.21 2.47
N MET A 64 -5.28 9.36 2.06
CA MET A 64 -4.67 10.68 1.85
C MET A 64 -4.68 11.12 0.38
N GLY A 65 -4.93 10.22 -0.56
CA GLY A 65 -4.97 10.55 -1.98
C GLY A 65 -3.62 10.67 -2.66
N PHE A 66 -2.54 10.19 -2.02
CA PHE A 66 -1.17 10.24 -2.55
C PHE A 66 -0.48 8.90 -2.32
N GLY A 67 0.54 8.61 -3.12
CA GLY A 67 1.46 7.51 -2.82
C GLY A 67 2.21 7.78 -1.50
N THR A 68 2.57 6.71 -0.79
CA THR A 68 3.17 6.86 0.56
C THR A 68 4.59 7.41 0.53
N ARG A 69 5.29 7.39 -0.62
CA ARG A 69 6.56 8.10 -0.76
C ARG A 69 6.37 9.61 -0.58
N ASN A 70 5.30 10.17 -1.18
CA ASN A 70 4.92 11.57 -1.00
C ASN A 70 4.51 11.83 0.44
N LEU A 71 3.75 10.91 1.05
CA LEU A 71 3.37 11.02 2.47
C LEU A 71 4.59 11.06 3.38
N ALA A 72 5.63 10.28 3.09
CA ALA A 72 6.86 10.29 3.89
C ALA A 72 7.52 11.67 3.88
N PHE A 73 7.58 12.33 2.73
CA PHE A 73 8.09 13.70 2.63
C PHE A 73 7.25 14.67 3.46
N ARG A 74 5.93 14.58 3.35
CA ARG A 74 5.02 15.46 4.09
C ARG A 74 5.10 15.24 5.59
N ALA A 75 5.24 13.98 6.02
CA ALA A 75 5.36 13.64 7.45
C ALA A 75 6.61 14.24 8.05
N ALA A 76 7.73 14.24 7.32
CA ALA A 76 8.97 14.85 7.78
C ALA A 76 8.84 16.35 7.99
N SER A 77 8.03 17.04 7.15
CA SER A 77 7.82 18.49 7.24
C SER A 77 6.72 18.90 8.22
N LEU A 78 5.76 17.99 8.49
CA LEU A 78 4.56 18.28 9.27
C LEU A 78 4.35 17.23 10.37
N PRO A 79 5.31 17.08 11.31
CA PRO A 79 5.25 16.01 12.31
C PRO A 79 4.03 16.13 13.23
N SER A 80 3.64 17.34 13.61
CA SER A 80 2.47 17.53 14.49
C SER A 80 1.17 17.13 13.82
N PHE A 81 1.01 17.47 12.55
CA PHE A 81 -0.17 17.07 11.77
C PHE A 81 -0.24 15.55 11.63
N PHE A 82 0.86 14.90 11.26
CA PHE A 82 0.88 13.45 11.09
C PHE A 82 0.77 12.71 12.42
N GLY A 83 1.24 13.28 13.52
CA GLY A 83 1.00 12.74 14.86
C GLY A 83 -0.49 12.73 15.22
N ALA A 84 -1.18 13.83 14.95
CA ALA A 84 -2.63 13.92 15.16
C ALA A 84 -3.39 12.97 14.22
N LEU A 85 -2.96 12.88 12.97
CA LEU A 85 -3.57 11.98 11.98
C LEU A 85 -3.42 10.51 12.39
N ALA A 86 -2.25 10.13 12.92
CA ALA A 86 -2.01 8.78 13.40
C ALA A 86 -2.98 8.42 14.54
N ALA A 87 -3.20 9.35 15.47
CA ALA A 87 -4.15 9.14 16.56
C ALA A 87 -5.59 9.02 16.03
N LEU A 88 -5.99 9.88 15.09
CA LEU A 88 -7.31 9.82 14.46
C LEU A 88 -7.55 8.49 13.75
N ALA A 89 -6.53 7.97 13.11
CA ALA A 89 -6.60 6.74 12.31
C ALA A 89 -6.25 5.48 13.10
N ASP A 90 -6.13 5.54 14.41
CA ASP A 90 -5.79 4.41 15.29
C ASP A 90 -4.45 3.75 14.90
N GLY A 91 -3.47 4.56 14.54
CA GLY A 91 -2.15 4.07 14.16
C GLY A 91 -2.06 3.41 12.79
N ARG A 92 -3.13 3.44 11.99
CA ARG A 92 -3.17 2.75 10.69
C ARG A 92 -2.45 3.50 9.57
N VAL A 93 -2.15 4.78 9.77
CA VAL A 93 -1.44 5.58 8.76
C VAL A 93 0.05 5.29 8.81
N LEU A 94 0.59 4.84 7.68
CA LEU A 94 2.01 4.51 7.53
C LEU A 94 2.62 5.38 6.41
N PRO A 95 3.21 6.53 6.74
CA PRO A 95 3.82 7.41 5.73
C PRO A 95 5.23 6.93 5.37
N VAL A 96 5.31 5.73 4.82
CA VAL A 96 6.55 5.05 4.45
C VAL A 96 6.43 4.58 3.00
N PRO A 97 7.43 4.76 2.13
CA PRO A 97 7.35 4.39 0.73
C PRO A 97 6.90 2.94 0.49
N GLY A 98 6.15 2.72 -0.57
CA GLY A 98 5.67 1.39 -0.97
C GLY A 98 4.18 1.32 -1.28
N GLY A 99 3.37 2.25 -0.79
CA GLY A 99 1.96 2.33 -1.14
C GLY A 99 1.75 3.23 -2.35
N VAL A 100 1.02 2.74 -3.35
CA VAL A 100 0.72 3.50 -4.57
C VAL A 100 -0.75 3.40 -4.89
N LEU A 101 -1.27 4.42 -5.57
CA LEU A 101 -2.66 4.43 -6.01
C LEU A 101 -2.80 3.71 -7.35
N ILE A 102 -3.87 2.94 -7.49
CA ILE A 102 -4.25 2.32 -8.76
C ILE A 102 -5.33 3.20 -9.37
N ARG A 103 -5.09 3.67 -10.59
CA ARG A 103 -6.03 4.55 -11.28
C ARG A 103 -6.50 3.93 -12.59
N SER A 104 -7.74 4.25 -12.99
CA SER A 104 -8.24 3.92 -14.33
C SER A 104 -7.50 4.80 -15.34
N ARG A 105 -7.70 4.52 -16.65
CA ARG A 105 -7.13 5.36 -17.70
C ARG A 105 -7.66 6.80 -17.64
N HIS A 106 -8.80 7.02 -16.99
CA HIS A 106 -9.39 8.35 -16.80
C HIS A 106 -9.00 8.99 -15.47
N GLY A 107 -8.06 8.40 -14.73
CA GLY A 107 -7.52 8.96 -13.50
C GLY A 107 -8.33 8.66 -12.24
N GLN A 108 -9.41 7.90 -12.33
CA GLN A 108 -10.21 7.55 -11.16
C GLN A 108 -9.53 6.46 -10.34
N ILE A 109 -9.59 6.60 -9.02
CA ILE A 109 -9.05 5.59 -8.09
C ILE A 109 -9.91 4.33 -8.14
N ARG A 110 -9.28 3.20 -8.25
CA ARG A 110 -9.91 1.91 -8.34
C ARG A 110 -9.67 1.10 -7.08
#